data_ef9df601b92b9709e16719f90badfa75
#
_entry.id   ef9df601b92b9709e16719f90badfa75
#
_cell.length_a   1.000
_cell.length_b   1.000
_cell.length_c   1.000
_cell.angle_alpha   90.00
_cell.angle_beta   90.00
_cell.angle_gamma   90.00
#
_symmetry.space_group_name_H-M   'P 1'
#
loop_
_entity.id
_entity.type
_entity.pdbx_description
1 polymer ?
#
loop_
_entity_poly.entity_id
_entity_poly.type
_entity_poly.pdbx_seq_one_letter_code
_entity_poly.pdbx_strand_id
1 'polypeptide(L)'
;MEQGYKKTTVAQIVHEAGVSNSTFQNIFRAKDGVLTELVEFMFGNQFAMARQTAGQTLPPIYVYAVETAIQMTLTELNENLREIYLEAYTQKEASEYIFRETAKEIQQIFGAYQPGFTAADFYAMELGSAGIMRAYMAQPCDEALTLERKIQLFLTMSLRASSLMCSGSSRMVGQMQTMVGFFSFLIFACNTSTAIRRTSFFLIFQYITNFAF
;
A
#
# COMPACT_ATOMS: atom_id res chain seq x y z
N MET A 1 14.72 5.17 9.90
CA MET A 1 13.63 4.20 10.21
C MET A 1 13.93 3.24 11.37
N GLU A 2 15.09 3.33 12.00
CA GLU A 2 15.54 2.38 13.03
C GLU A 2 14.69 2.39 14.32
N GLN A 3 14.09 3.53 14.67
CA GLN A 3 13.34 3.68 15.94
C GLN A 3 11.83 3.92 15.76
N GLY A 4 11.32 3.93 14.53
CA GLY A 4 9.93 4.23 14.22
C GLY A 4 9.56 5.71 14.35
N TYR A 5 8.36 6.06 13.90
CA TYR A 5 7.90 7.45 13.84
C TYR A 5 7.77 8.08 15.23
N LYS A 6 7.12 7.40 16.19
CA LYS A 6 6.82 7.99 17.50
C LYS A 6 8.06 8.35 18.30
N LYS A 7 9.09 7.51 18.26
CA LYS A 7 10.34 7.73 18.98
C LYS A 7 11.28 8.71 18.30
N THR A 8 11.10 8.99 17.00
CA THR A 8 11.93 9.94 16.25
C THR A 8 11.53 11.37 16.57
N THR A 9 12.49 12.20 16.99
CA THR A 9 12.28 13.62 17.30
C THR A 9 12.80 14.51 16.18
N VAL A 10 12.26 15.74 16.08
CA VAL A 10 12.77 16.75 15.15
C VAL A 10 14.27 17.02 15.37
N ALA A 11 14.72 17.07 16.64
CA ALA A 11 16.13 17.27 16.96
C ALA A 11 17.03 16.17 16.37
N GLN A 12 16.58 14.91 16.42
CA GLN A 12 17.31 13.79 15.79
C GLN A 12 17.34 13.92 14.27
N ILE A 13 16.19 14.24 13.65
CA ILE A 13 16.11 14.42 12.18
C ILE A 13 17.08 15.52 11.73
N VAL A 14 17.05 16.67 12.40
CA VAL A 14 17.90 17.84 12.10
C VAL A 14 19.39 17.48 12.27
N HIS A 15 19.73 16.78 13.34
CA HIS A 15 21.09 16.34 13.64
C HIS A 15 21.61 15.38 12.55
N GLU A 16 20.84 14.33 12.25
CA GLU A 16 21.22 13.33 11.24
C GLU A 16 21.30 13.91 9.81
N ALA A 17 20.41 14.84 9.48
CA ALA A 17 20.41 15.52 8.20
C ALA A 17 21.49 16.61 8.09
N GLY A 18 22.17 16.97 9.19
CA GLY A 18 23.19 18.02 9.20
C GLY A 18 22.63 19.41 8.85
N VAL A 19 21.37 19.68 9.14
CA VAL A 19 20.71 20.97 8.85
C VAL A 19 20.40 21.75 10.13
N SER A 20 20.09 23.05 9.98
CA SER A 20 19.66 23.86 11.14
C SER A 20 18.17 23.67 11.45
N ASN A 21 17.77 23.93 12.70
CA ASN A 21 16.35 23.93 13.07
C ASN A 21 15.52 24.93 12.24
N SER A 22 16.09 26.08 11.89
CA SER A 22 15.42 27.07 11.03
C SER A 22 15.22 26.56 9.61
N THR A 23 16.21 25.87 9.05
CA THR A 23 16.09 25.23 7.72
C THR A 23 14.99 24.18 7.75
N PHE A 24 14.97 23.32 8.77
CA PHE A 24 13.94 22.30 8.92
C PHE A 24 12.53 22.91 9.01
N GLN A 25 12.34 23.95 9.87
CA GLN A 25 11.06 24.60 10.04
C GLN A 25 10.58 25.33 8.79
N ASN A 26 11.51 25.88 8.00
CA ASN A 26 11.16 26.54 6.73
C ASN A 26 10.64 25.53 5.68
N ILE A 27 11.14 24.29 5.69
CA ILE A 27 10.76 23.23 4.74
C ILE A 27 9.51 22.48 5.21
N PHE A 28 9.56 21.94 6.43
CA PHE A 28 8.58 20.96 6.92
C PHE A 28 7.62 21.51 7.97
N ARG A 29 7.90 22.67 8.55
CA ARG A 29 7.17 23.29 9.69
C ARG A 29 7.11 22.42 10.93
N ALA A 30 6.82 21.13 10.82
CA ALA A 30 6.72 20.15 11.90
C ALA A 30 7.14 18.76 11.40
N LYS A 31 7.23 17.80 12.32
CA LYS A 31 7.54 16.40 12.02
C LYS A 31 6.51 15.76 11.09
N ASP A 32 5.26 16.21 11.17
CA ASP A 32 4.16 15.74 10.31
C ASP A 32 4.39 16.09 8.83
N GLY A 33 5.02 17.25 8.54
CA GLY A 33 5.42 17.60 7.18
C GLY A 33 6.45 16.63 6.60
N VAL A 34 7.38 16.14 7.42
CA VAL A 34 8.33 15.08 6.99
C VAL A 34 7.59 13.78 6.68
N LEU A 35 6.58 13.44 7.47
CA LEU A 35 5.77 12.26 7.20
C LEU A 35 5.01 12.38 5.87
N THR A 36 4.44 13.54 5.59
CA THR A 36 3.74 13.80 4.32
C THR A 36 4.67 13.60 3.13
N GLU A 37 5.85 14.21 3.11
CA GLU A 37 6.86 14.03 2.06
C GLU A 37 7.31 12.57 1.91
N LEU A 38 7.51 11.87 3.04
CA LEU A 38 7.86 10.45 3.03
C LEU A 38 6.74 9.60 2.40
N VAL A 39 5.48 9.90 2.72
CA VAL A 39 4.31 9.23 2.16
C VAL A 39 4.21 9.49 0.65
N GLU A 40 4.41 10.73 0.20
CA GLU A 40 4.41 11.07 -1.22
C GLU A 40 5.47 10.27 -1.99
N PHE A 41 6.69 10.22 -1.44
CA PHE A 41 7.78 9.42 -2.00
C PHE A 41 7.45 7.92 -2.05
N MET A 42 6.95 7.36 -0.95
CA MET A 42 6.63 5.93 -0.85
C MET A 42 5.50 5.55 -1.81
N PHE A 43 4.43 6.34 -1.85
CA PHE A 43 3.25 6.06 -2.68
C PHE A 43 3.55 6.14 -4.18
N GLY A 44 4.25 7.17 -4.62
CA GLY A 44 4.64 7.32 -6.02
C GLY A 44 5.45 6.13 -6.53
N ASN A 45 6.36 5.61 -5.71
CA ASN A 45 7.18 4.44 -6.05
C ASN A 45 6.41 3.11 -5.96
N GLN A 46 5.42 3.00 -5.08
CA GLN A 46 4.73 1.75 -4.78
C GLN A 46 3.87 1.27 -5.95
N PHE A 47 3.07 2.13 -6.56
CA PHE A 47 2.29 1.79 -7.75
C PHE A 47 3.17 1.56 -8.98
N ALA A 48 4.26 2.31 -9.13
CA ALA A 48 5.23 2.07 -10.20
C ALA A 48 5.86 0.66 -10.07
N MET A 49 6.24 0.26 -8.87
CA MET A 49 6.77 -1.06 -8.57
C MET A 49 5.71 -2.16 -8.78
N ALA A 50 4.46 -1.91 -8.38
CA ALA A 50 3.36 -2.85 -8.60
C ALA A 50 3.13 -3.08 -10.09
N ARG A 51 3.16 -2.04 -10.94
CA ARG A 51 3.06 -2.17 -12.39
C ARG A 51 4.24 -2.95 -12.98
N GLN A 52 5.45 -2.67 -12.53
CA GLN A 52 6.63 -3.40 -12.97
C GLN A 52 6.56 -4.88 -12.60
N THR A 53 6.11 -5.19 -11.38
CA THR A 53 5.96 -6.56 -10.87
C THR A 53 4.84 -7.32 -11.56
N ALA A 54 3.68 -6.69 -11.78
CA ALA A 54 2.56 -7.28 -12.51
C ALA A 54 2.90 -7.52 -13.99
N GLY A 55 3.81 -6.73 -14.58
CA GLY A 55 4.16 -6.80 -15.98
C GLY A 55 3.05 -6.28 -16.90
N GLN A 56 3.33 -6.29 -18.21
CA GLN A 56 2.39 -5.78 -19.22
C GLN A 56 1.36 -6.80 -19.70
N THR A 57 1.54 -8.06 -19.36
CA THR A 57 0.69 -9.17 -19.83
C THR A 57 -0.53 -9.42 -18.95
N LEU A 58 -0.49 -8.98 -17.68
CA LEU A 58 -1.59 -9.17 -16.74
C LEU A 58 -2.61 -8.03 -16.85
N PRO A 59 -3.91 -8.32 -16.63
CA PRO A 59 -4.93 -7.30 -16.55
C PRO A 59 -4.61 -6.25 -15.47
N PRO A 60 -5.01 -4.95 -15.64
CA PRO A 60 -4.70 -3.89 -14.70
C PRO A 60 -5.10 -4.15 -13.24
N ILE A 61 -6.14 -4.94 -13.00
CA ILE A 61 -6.60 -5.35 -11.66
C ILE A 61 -5.49 -6.05 -10.84
N TYR A 62 -4.53 -6.69 -11.50
CA TYR A 62 -3.40 -7.32 -10.81
C TYR A 62 -2.42 -6.29 -10.22
N VAL A 63 -2.35 -5.08 -10.79
CA VAL A 63 -1.56 -3.98 -10.21
C VAL A 63 -2.08 -3.63 -8.81
N TYR A 64 -3.40 -3.50 -8.66
CA TYR A 64 -4.04 -3.26 -7.36
C TYR A 64 -3.73 -4.35 -6.34
N ALA A 65 -3.82 -5.60 -6.77
CA ALA A 65 -3.56 -6.73 -5.88
C ALA A 65 -2.07 -6.86 -5.50
N VAL A 66 -1.15 -6.59 -6.42
CA VAL A 66 0.30 -6.57 -6.15
C VAL A 66 0.63 -5.43 -5.19
N GLU A 67 0.09 -4.24 -5.40
CA GLU A 67 0.26 -3.08 -4.53
C GLU A 67 -0.23 -3.39 -3.10
N THR A 68 -1.45 -3.92 -2.96
CA THR A 68 -2.01 -4.40 -1.69
C THR A 68 -1.07 -5.38 -0.98
N ALA A 69 -0.56 -6.37 -1.73
CA ALA A 69 0.35 -7.37 -1.17
C ALA A 69 1.66 -6.75 -0.71
N ILE A 70 2.21 -5.78 -1.45
CA ILE A 70 3.42 -5.04 -1.07
C ILE A 70 3.19 -4.30 0.25
N GLN A 71 2.13 -3.50 0.36
CA GLN A 71 1.84 -2.73 1.58
C GLN A 71 1.70 -3.62 2.81
N MET A 72 0.86 -4.65 2.73
CA MET A 72 0.64 -5.56 3.87
C MET A 72 1.91 -6.32 4.26
N THR A 73 2.71 -6.73 3.26
CA THR A 73 3.97 -7.42 3.53
C THR A 73 4.98 -6.52 4.22
N LEU A 74 5.15 -5.29 3.75
CA LEU A 74 6.09 -4.33 4.35
C LEU A 74 5.73 -4.03 5.81
N THR A 75 4.45 -3.83 6.09
CA THR A 75 3.98 -3.57 7.45
C THR A 75 4.08 -4.79 8.36
N GLU A 76 4.07 -6.00 7.82
CA GLU A 76 4.25 -7.22 8.61
C GLU A 76 5.72 -7.52 8.91
N LEU A 77 6.61 -7.24 7.96
CA LEU A 77 8.03 -7.51 8.11
C LEU A 77 8.77 -6.51 9.00
N ASN A 78 8.25 -5.30 9.15
CA ASN A 78 8.93 -4.23 9.87
C ASN A 78 7.94 -3.40 10.69
N GLU A 79 8.06 -3.50 12.01
CA GLU A 79 7.18 -2.81 12.97
C GLU A 79 7.31 -1.27 12.85
N ASN A 80 8.50 -0.76 12.56
CA ASN A 80 8.70 0.68 12.38
C ASN A 80 8.02 1.19 11.09
N LEU A 81 8.02 0.39 10.02
CA LEU A 81 7.24 0.70 8.81
C LEU A 81 5.74 0.61 9.09
N ARG A 82 5.29 -0.41 9.82
CA ARG A 82 3.89 -0.51 10.26
C ARG A 82 3.45 0.76 10.99
N GLU A 83 4.26 1.25 11.92
CA GLU A 83 3.99 2.48 12.66
C GLU A 83 3.87 3.70 11.73
N ILE A 84 4.77 3.83 10.74
CA ILE A 84 4.75 4.91 9.75
C ILE A 84 3.47 4.85 8.91
N TYR A 85 3.11 3.67 8.38
CA TYR A 85 1.88 3.50 7.60
C TYR A 85 0.63 3.84 8.44
N LEU A 86 0.54 3.34 9.67
CA LEU A 86 -0.61 3.63 10.54
C LEU A 86 -0.74 5.11 10.86
N GLU A 87 0.38 5.79 11.08
CA GLU A 87 0.41 7.23 11.31
C GLU A 87 0.00 8.00 10.05
N ALA A 88 0.49 7.60 8.88
CA ALA A 88 0.14 8.20 7.59
C ALA A 88 -1.37 8.13 7.30
N TYR A 89 -2.00 7.00 7.63
CA TYR A 89 -3.47 6.85 7.51
C TYR A 89 -4.27 7.57 8.61
N THR A 90 -3.60 8.19 9.59
CA THR A 90 -4.25 8.88 10.72
C THR A 90 -4.12 10.40 10.60
N GLN A 91 -2.98 10.89 10.12
CA GLN A 91 -2.75 12.31 9.94
C GLN A 91 -3.50 12.85 8.73
N LYS A 92 -4.19 13.97 8.90
CA LYS A 92 -5.12 14.52 7.92
C LYS A 92 -4.48 14.78 6.56
N GLU A 93 -3.31 15.42 6.53
CA GLU A 93 -2.65 15.80 5.27
C GLU A 93 -2.11 14.58 4.54
N ALA A 94 -1.41 13.70 5.24
CA ALA A 94 -0.88 12.47 4.67
C ALA A 94 -1.99 11.50 4.20
N SER A 95 -3.03 11.31 5.01
CA SER A 95 -4.15 10.44 4.64
C SER A 95 -4.96 10.98 3.46
N GLU A 96 -5.18 12.28 3.40
CA GLU A 96 -5.87 12.90 2.26
C GLU A 96 -5.07 12.75 0.97
N TYR A 97 -3.74 12.89 1.03
CA TYR A 97 -2.87 12.61 -0.12
C TYR A 97 -3.02 11.14 -0.57
N ILE A 98 -2.92 10.18 0.35
CA ILE A 98 -3.10 8.75 0.06
C ILE A 98 -4.44 8.52 -0.63
N PHE A 99 -5.54 9.00 -0.06
CA PHE A 99 -6.89 8.77 -0.60
C PHE A 99 -7.05 9.33 -2.00
N ARG A 100 -6.54 10.55 -2.27
CA ARG A 100 -6.64 11.16 -3.59
C ARG A 100 -5.80 10.44 -4.64
N GLU A 101 -4.56 10.11 -4.32
CA GLU A 101 -3.68 9.45 -5.30
C GLU A 101 -4.13 8.01 -5.56
N THR A 102 -4.51 7.26 -4.51
CA THR A 102 -5.07 5.92 -4.71
C THR A 102 -6.38 5.97 -5.49
N ALA A 103 -7.27 6.93 -5.23
CA ALA A 103 -8.51 7.09 -6.01
C ALA A 103 -8.24 7.29 -7.51
N LYS A 104 -7.21 8.05 -7.89
CA LYS A 104 -6.79 8.20 -9.29
C LYS A 104 -6.28 6.88 -9.87
N GLU A 105 -5.49 6.14 -9.11
CA GLU A 105 -4.96 4.84 -9.52
C GLU A 105 -6.06 3.81 -9.71
N ILE A 106 -7.00 3.68 -8.78
CA ILE A 106 -8.13 2.77 -8.90
C ILE A 106 -9.08 3.17 -10.02
N GLN A 107 -9.22 4.46 -10.31
CA GLN A 107 -9.96 4.95 -11.49
C GLN A 107 -9.31 4.48 -12.79
N GLN A 108 -7.99 4.53 -12.89
CA GLN A 108 -7.27 4.00 -14.06
C GLN A 108 -7.42 2.48 -14.21
N ILE A 109 -7.40 1.75 -13.07
CA ILE A 109 -7.48 0.29 -13.04
C ILE A 109 -8.90 -0.19 -13.31
N PHE A 110 -9.90 0.42 -12.68
CA PHE A 110 -11.28 -0.06 -12.67
C PHE A 110 -12.25 0.74 -13.54
N GLY A 111 -11.87 1.93 -14.04
CA GLY A 111 -12.77 2.82 -14.77
C GLY A 111 -13.42 2.17 -15.98
N ALA A 112 -12.70 1.31 -16.72
CA ALA A 112 -13.27 0.56 -17.84
C ALA A 112 -14.36 -0.44 -17.42
N TYR A 113 -14.36 -0.89 -16.18
CA TYR A 113 -15.37 -1.79 -15.60
C TYR A 113 -16.54 -1.05 -14.99
N GLN A 114 -16.40 0.25 -14.76
CA GLN A 114 -17.36 1.12 -14.08
C GLN A 114 -17.61 2.42 -14.84
N PRO A 115 -18.16 2.35 -16.06
CA PRO A 115 -18.27 3.51 -16.96
C PRO A 115 -19.19 4.63 -16.44
N GLY A 116 -20.02 4.35 -15.41
CA GLY A 116 -20.89 5.32 -14.76
C GLY A 116 -20.28 6.02 -13.54
N PHE A 117 -19.07 5.62 -13.10
CA PHE A 117 -18.44 6.19 -11.91
C PHE A 117 -17.70 7.47 -12.24
N THR A 118 -17.89 8.44 -11.34
CA THR A 118 -17.14 9.70 -11.32
C THR A 118 -15.87 9.58 -10.48
N ALA A 119 -14.98 10.56 -10.55
CA ALA A 119 -13.82 10.64 -9.66
C ALA A 119 -14.23 10.67 -8.16
N ALA A 120 -15.39 11.26 -7.84
CA ALA A 120 -15.92 11.28 -6.48
C ALA A 120 -16.35 9.90 -5.99
N ASP A 121 -16.87 9.05 -6.86
CA ASP A 121 -17.23 7.68 -6.53
C ASP A 121 -15.98 6.83 -6.25
N PHE A 122 -14.92 6.97 -7.05
CA PHE A 122 -13.64 6.32 -6.79
C PHE A 122 -12.98 6.80 -5.49
N TYR A 123 -13.09 8.09 -5.18
CA TYR A 123 -12.61 8.63 -3.90
C TYR A 123 -13.40 8.05 -2.71
N ALA A 124 -14.72 7.96 -2.81
CA ALA A 124 -15.56 7.37 -1.77
C ALA A 124 -15.27 5.87 -1.56
N MET A 125 -14.99 5.14 -2.65
CA MET A 125 -14.54 3.75 -2.58
C MET A 125 -13.20 3.63 -1.85
N GLU A 126 -12.25 4.52 -2.14
CA GLU A 126 -10.95 4.52 -1.51
C GLU A 126 -11.05 4.81 0.00
N LEU A 127 -11.89 5.72 0.44
CA LEU A 127 -12.12 5.96 1.87
C LEU A 127 -12.51 4.66 2.61
N GLY A 128 -13.35 3.84 2.00
CA GLY A 128 -13.75 2.55 2.56
C GLY A 128 -12.61 1.53 2.57
N SER A 129 -11.90 1.38 1.43
CA SER A 129 -10.80 0.42 1.30
C SER A 129 -9.61 0.80 2.18
N ALA A 130 -9.26 2.08 2.27
CA ALA A 130 -8.23 2.58 3.15
C ALA A 130 -8.51 2.29 4.64
N GLY A 131 -9.78 2.42 5.06
CA GLY A 131 -10.19 2.05 6.42
C GLY A 131 -9.94 0.57 6.72
N ILE A 132 -10.32 -0.31 5.79
CA ILE A 132 -10.09 -1.76 5.90
C ILE A 132 -8.58 -2.06 5.88
N MET A 133 -7.82 -1.45 4.96
CA MET A 133 -6.36 -1.62 4.85
C MET A 133 -5.68 -1.26 6.16
N ARG A 134 -5.98 -0.07 6.70
CA ARG A 134 -5.44 0.39 7.98
C ARG A 134 -5.74 -0.58 9.12
N ALA A 135 -6.97 -1.12 9.18
CA ALA A 135 -7.35 -2.08 10.21
C ALA A 135 -6.52 -3.36 10.13
N TYR A 136 -6.29 -3.90 8.93
CA TYR A 136 -5.45 -5.08 8.75
C TYR A 136 -3.97 -4.82 9.04
N MET A 137 -3.44 -3.67 8.69
CA MET A 137 -2.06 -3.29 9.01
C MET A 137 -1.84 -3.15 10.52
N ALA A 138 -2.86 -2.67 11.26
CA ALA A 138 -2.78 -2.46 12.70
C ALA A 138 -2.69 -3.77 13.50
N GLN A 139 -3.15 -4.89 12.93
CA GLN A 139 -3.12 -6.19 13.59
C GLN A 139 -1.90 -6.99 13.10
N PRO A 140 -0.92 -7.34 13.95
CA PRO A 140 0.12 -8.29 13.59
C PRO A 140 -0.47 -9.63 13.13
N CYS A 141 0.24 -10.34 12.25
CA CYS A 141 -0.15 -11.69 11.87
C CYS A 141 -0.01 -12.66 13.05
N ASP A 142 -0.94 -13.62 13.10
CA ASP A 142 -0.93 -14.76 14.01
C ASP A 142 -1.35 -16.05 13.27
N GLU A 143 -1.55 -17.14 14.01
CA GLU A 143 -1.95 -18.42 13.44
C GLU A 143 -3.33 -18.41 12.77
N ALA A 144 -4.26 -17.58 13.26
CA ALA A 144 -5.62 -17.46 12.72
C ALA A 144 -5.72 -16.42 11.59
N LEU A 145 -4.90 -15.37 11.66
CA LEU A 145 -4.89 -14.26 10.71
C LEU A 145 -3.50 -14.10 10.09
N THR A 146 -3.14 -15.03 9.21
CA THR A 146 -1.87 -15.01 8.48
C THR A 146 -1.84 -13.86 7.47
N LEU A 147 -0.64 -13.49 6.99
CA LEU A 147 -0.48 -12.46 5.96
C LEU A 147 -1.28 -12.79 4.69
N GLU A 148 -1.22 -14.05 4.26
CA GLU A 148 -2.02 -14.53 3.12
C GLU A 148 -3.52 -14.31 3.35
N ARG A 149 -4.00 -14.68 4.54
CA ARG A 149 -5.41 -14.52 4.91
C ARG A 149 -5.84 -13.06 4.93
N LYS A 150 -4.99 -12.16 5.44
CA LYS A 150 -5.25 -10.70 5.41
C LYS A 150 -5.41 -10.19 3.99
N ILE A 151 -4.45 -10.51 3.09
CA ILE A 151 -4.47 -10.11 1.69
C ILE A 151 -5.72 -10.63 1.00
N GLN A 152 -6.05 -11.91 1.15
CA GLN A 152 -7.26 -12.52 0.57
C GLN A 152 -8.55 -11.84 1.05
N LEU A 153 -8.67 -11.60 2.35
CA LEU A 153 -9.86 -10.96 2.94
C LEU A 153 -9.99 -9.51 2.44
N PHE A 154 -8.91 -8.75 2.47
CA PHE A 154 -8.91 -7.37 1.97
C PHE A 154 -9.34 -7.30 0.50
N LEU A 155 -8.67 -8.05 -0.38
CA LEU A 155 -8.99 -8.08 -1.80
C LEU A 155 -10.44 -8.55 -2.04
N THR A 156 -10.89 -9.56 -1.31
CA THR A 156 -12.27 -10.05 -1.43
C THR A 156 -13.28 -8.96 -1.06
N MET A 157 -13.06 -8.23 0.03
CA MET A 157 -13.97 -7.18 0.48
C MET A 157 -13.95 -5.96 -0.45
N SER A 158 -12.76 -5.45 -0.78
CA SER A 158 -12.60 -4.27 -1.62
C SER A 158 -13.13 -4.50 -3.03
N LEU A 159 -12.85 -5.65 -3.63
CA LEU A 159 -13.30 -5.98 -4.97
C LEU A 159 -14.81 -6.30 -5.02
N ARG A 160 -15.37 -6.94 -3.98
CA ARG A 160 -16.82 -7.15 -3.89
C ARG A 160 -17.58 -5.85 -3.69
N ALA A 161 -17.09 -4.95 -2.85
CA ALA A 161 -17.68 -3.62 -2.71
C ALA A 161 -17.72 -2.90 -4.08
N SER A 162 -16.63 -2.97 -4.84
CA SER A 162 -16.56 -2.44 -6.21
C SER A 162 -17.55 -3.12 -7.16
N SER A 163 -17.80 -4.42 -7.04
CA SER A 163 -18.70 -5.17 -7.92
C SER A 163 -20.17 -5.01 -7.58
N LEU A 164 -20.52 -4.81 -6.31
CA LEU A 164 -21.91 -4.58 -5.88
C LEU A 164 -22.45 -3.22 -6.35
N MET A 165 -21.56 -2.26 -6.56
CA MET A 165 -21.91 -0.96 -7.15
C MET A 165 -22.06 -1.05 -8.69
N CYS A 166 -21.61 -2.15 -9.31
CA CYS A 166 -21.78 -2.44 -10.74
C CYS A 166 -22.90 -3.46 -10.95
N SER A 167 -24.08 -3.02 -11.28
CA SER A 167 -25.14 -3.93 -11.75
C SER A 167 -24.73 -4.60 -13.06
N GLY A 168 -24.11 -5.79 -12.98
CA GLY A 168 -24.09 -6.71 -14.11
C GLY A 168 -22.77 -7.14 -14.75
N SER A 169 -21.59 -6.90 -14.20
CA SER A 169 -20.35 -7.37 -14.82
C SER A 169 -19.86 -8.73 -14.27
N SER A 170 -20.45 -9.83 -14.80
CA SER A 170 -19.99 -11.21 -14.58
C SER A 170 -18.50 -11.41 -14.89
N ARG A 171 -17.95 -10.59 -15.80
CA ARG A 171 -16.54 -10.64 -16.23
C ARG A 171 -15.57 -10.23 -15.12
N MET A 172 -15.92 -9.21 -14.34
CA MET A 172 -15.10 -8.73 -13.21
C MET A 172 -15.07 -9.75 -12.07
N VAL A 173 -16.21 -10.37 -11.76
CA VAL A 173 -16.30 -11.42 -10.74
C VAL A 173 -15.46 -12.66 -11.09
N GLY A 174 -15.46 -13.08 -12.35
CA GLY A 174 -14.62 -14.18 -12.82
C GLY A 174 -13.11 -13.88 -12.72
N GLN A 175 -12.70 -12.68 -13.11
CA GLN A 175 -11.31 -12.24 -12.96
C GLN A 175 -10.87 -12.14 -11.50
N MET A 176 -11.75 -11.70 -10.60
CA MET A 176 -11.51 -11.64 -9.16
C MET A 176 -11.25 -13.01 -8.55
N GLN A 177 -12.06 -14.02 -8.89
CA GLN A 177 -11.87 -15.38 -8.39
C GLN A 177 -10.54 -15.98 -8.87
N THR A 178 -10.19 -15.75 -10.14
CA THR A 178 -8.92 -16.18 -10.71
C THR A 178 -7.74 -15.48 -10.03
N MET A 179 -7.89 -14.19 -9.72
CA MET A 179 -6.86 -13.38 -9.08
C MET A 179 -6.60 -13.81 -7.63
N VAL A 180 -7.64 -14.03 -6.83
CA VAL A 180 -7.48 -14.53 -5.45
C VAL A 180 -6.79 -15.90 -5.46
N GLY A 181 -7.14 -16.78 -6.40
CA GLY A 181 -6.46 -18.06 -6.59
C GLY A 181 -4.99 -17.93 -6.99
N PHE A 182 -4.67 -16.98 -7.89
CA PHE A 182 -3.30 -16.70 -8.33
C PHE A 182 -2.43 -16.16 -7.18
N PHE A 183 -2.97 -15.25 -6.35
CA PHE A 183 -2.24 -14.75 -5.18
C PHE A 183 -2.02 -15.82 -4.11
N SER A 184 -3.00 -16.68 -3.87
CA SER A 184 -2.81 -17.86 -3.00
C SER A 184 -1.67 -18.74 -3.50
N PHE A 185 -1.60 -18.96 -4.81
CA PHE A 185 -0.52 -19.73 -5.43
C PHE A 185 0.84 -19.02 -5.33
N LEU A 186 0.91 -17.70 -5.58
CA LEU A 186 2.16 -16.93 -5.47
C LEU A 186 2.69 -16.90 -4.03
N ILE A 187 1.82 -16.65 -3.05
CA ILE A 187 2.20 -16.64 -1.62
C ILE A 187 2.61 -18.06 -1.19
N PHE A 188 1.90 -19.10 -1.62
CA PHE A 188 2.28 -20.50 -1.38
C PHE A 188 3.65 -20.82 -2.01
N ALA A 189 3.89 -20.43 -3.26
CA ALA A 189 5.17 -20.62 -3.93
C ALA A 189 6.31 -19.84 -3.23
N CYS A 190 6.05 -18.61 -2.77
CA CYS A 190 6.99 -17.85 -1.95
C CYS A 190 7.28 -18.50 -0.60
N ASN A 191 6.30 -19.14 0.03
CA ASN A 191 6.48 -19.84 1.30
C ASN A 191 7.21 -21.18 1.17
N THR A 192 7.09 -21.86 0.02
CA THR A 192 7.70 -23.18 -0.21
C THR A 192 9.08 -23.13 -0.87
N SER A 193 9.46 -22.04 -1.51
CA SER A 193 10.73 -21.90 -2.22
C SER A 193 11.66 -20.89 -1.56
N THR A 194 12.73 -21.40 -0.94
CA THR A 194 13.82 -20.60 -0.33
C THR A 194 14.54 -19.68 -1.34
N ALA A 195 14.52 -20.02 -2.63
CA ALA A 195 15.12 -19.25 -3.71
C ALA A 195 14.26 -18.03 -4.10
N ILE A 196 12.93 -18.18 -4.17
CA ILE A 196 11.99 -17.10 -4.47
C ILE A 196 11.89 -16.12 -3.29
N ARG A 197 11.98 -16.59 -2.03
CA ARG A 197 12.09 -15.73 -0.84
C ARG A 197 13.28 -14.76 -0.93
N ARG A 198 14.42 -15.21 -1.45
CA ARG A 198 15.62 -14.35 -1.53
C ARG A 198 15.55 -13.35 -2.70
N THR A 199 14.95 -13.69 -3.82
CA THR A 199 15.09 -12.86 -5.03
C THR A 199 13.98 -11.80 -5.13
N SER A 200 12.71 -12.15 -4.95
CA SER A 200 11.62 -11.17 -5.05
C SER A 200 11.52 -10.28 -3.81
N PHE A 201 11.70 -10.85 -2.61
CA PHE A 201 11.74 -10.10 -1.36
C PHE A 201 13.01 -9.24 -1.23
N PHE A 202 14.16 -9.77 -1.65
CA PHE A 202 15.43 -9.06 -1.58
C PHE A 202 15.45 -7.88 -2.56
N LEU A 203 14.84 -7.99 -3.74
CA LEU A 203 14.72 -6.88 -4.68
C LEU A 203 13.78 -5.79 -4.18
N ILE A 204 12.65 -6.14 -3.57
CA ILE A 204 11.72 -5.18 -2.95
C ILE A 204 12.40 -4.50 -1.74
N PHE A 205 13.05 -5.27 -0.88
CA PHE A 205 13.74 -4.77 0.30
C PHE A 205 14.99 -3.95 -0.08
N GLN A 206 15.78 -4.39 -1.04
CA GLN A 206 16.99 -3.70 -1.51
C GLN A 206 16.64 -2.40 -2.25
N TYR A 207 15.51 -2.36 -2.97
CA TYR A 207 15.03 -1.13 -3.60
C TYR A 207 14.59 -0.09 -2.55
N ILE A 208 13.86 -0.52 -1.52
CA ILE A 208 13.41 0.37 -0.45
C ILE A 208 14.56 0.80 0.46
N THR A 209 15.52 -0.09 0.77
CA THR A 209 16.69 0.25 1.60
C THR A 209 17.75 1.07 0.85
N ASN A 210 17.91 0.89 -0.46
CA ASN A 210 18.87 1.68 -1.25
C ASN A 210 18.39 3.10 -1.57
N PHE A 211 17.11 3.43 -1.35
CA PHE A 211 16.56 4.78 -1.54
C PHE A 211 16.15 5.47 -0.23
N ALA A 212 16.34 4.81 0.91
CA ALA A 212 16.04 5.38 2.23
C ALA A 212 17.30 5.88 2.97
N PHE A 213 18.44 5.95 2.27
CA PHE A 213 19.71 6.53 2.74
C PHE A 213 20.28 7.46 1.69
#